data_f0917ab39a27457fbf477efad690adac
#
_entry.id   f0917ab39a27457fbf477efad690adac
#
_cell.length_a   1.000
_cell.length_b   1.000
_cell.length_c   1.000
_cell.angle_alpha   90.00
_cell.angle_beta   90.00
_cell.angle_gamma   90.00
#
_symmetry.space_group_name_H-M   'P 1'
#
loop_
_entity.id
_entity.type
_entity.pdbx_description
1 polymer ?
#
loop_
_entity_poly.entity_id
_entity_poly.type
_entity_poly.pdbx_seq_one_letter_code
_entity_poly.pdbx_strand_id
1 'polypeptide(L)'
;MEKSGKVVGVCLSQRRTDLKKNVGKGILIKGLGLAGDSHAGSEKEVSLLAIESIQRLCQETGISARPGCFAENITTEGIDLTSLPIGSKLQAGEAQLMVIQIGKDPSQPHTYSYQGYSILPREGIFCKVIESGEIKVGDSITVLRTCKVI
;
A
#
# COMPACT_ATOMS: atom_id res chain seq x y z
N MET A 1 -16.09 10.67 -12.41
CA MET A 1 -15.61 11.03 -11.06
C MET A 1 -14.26 10.41 -10.81
N GLU A 2 -13.36 11.19 -10.29
CA GLU A 2 -12.06 10.69 -9.90
C GLU A 2 -12.18 9.95 -8.57
N LYS A 3 -11.53 8.80 -8.47
CA LYS A 3 -11.40 8.09 -7.20
C LYS A 3 -10.21 8.68 -6.45
N SER A 4 -10.45 9.13 -5.24
CA SER A 4 -9.44 9.83 -4.46
C SER A 4 -9.59 9.46 -2.98
N GLY A 5 -8.49 9.44 -2.29
CA GLY A 5 -8.41 9.21 -0.85
C GLY A 5 -7.22 9.92 -0.27
N LYS A 6 -6.88 9.56 0.96
CA LYS A 6 -5.76 10.15 1.70
C LYS A 6 -4.77 9.09 2.12
N VAL A 7 -3.53 9.51 2.28
CA VAL A 7 -2.47 8.70 2.87
C VAL A 7 -2.52 8.92 4.39
N VAL A 8 -2.69 7.84 5.15
CA VAL A 8 -2.72 7.89 6.61
C VAL A 8 -1.56 7.15 7.26
N GLY A 9 -0.76 6.46 6.46
CA GLY A 9 0.47 5.83 6.93
C GLY A 9 1.50 5.73 5.81
N VAL A 10 2.76 5.99 6.17
CA VAL A 10 3.92 5.74 5.32
C VAL A 10 4.85 4.89 6.17
N CYS A 11 4.94 3.61 5.85
CA CYS A 11 5.45 2.60 6.75
C CYS A 11 6.59 1.81 6.12
N LEU A 12 7.65 1.60 6.88
CA LEU A 12 8.77 0.81 6.42
C LEU A 12 9.34 -0.04 7.56
N SER A 13 10.06 -1.08 7.18
CA SER A 13 10.83 -1.91 8.09
C SER A 13 12.15 -2.28 7.44
N GLN A 14 13.18 -2.53 8.26
CA GLN A 14 14.46 -2.97 7.76
C GLN A 14 14.47 -4.48 7.47
N ARG A 15 13.55 -5.23 8.09
CA ARG A 15 13.44 -6.69 7.92
C ARG A 15 12.07 -7.06 7.36
N ARG A 16 12.06 -8.01 6.45
CA ARG A 16 10.82 -8.49 5.83
C ARG A 16 9.88 -9.21 6.80
N THR A 17 10.41 -9.72 7.89
CA THR A 17 9.65 -10.47 8.88
C THR A 17 9.08 -9.60 9.99
N ASP A 18 9.38 -8.31 9.99
CA ASP A 18 8.92 -7.39 11.01
C ASP A 18 7.70 -6.60 10.55
N LEU A 19 6.87 -6.20 11.50
CA LEU A 19 5.85 -5.20 11.23
C LEU A 19 6.54 -3.89 10.80
N LYS A 20 5.84 -3.09 10.02
CA LYS A 20 6.39 -1.83 9.54
C LYS A 20 6.00 -0.71 10.49
N LYS A 21 6.89 0.25 10.62
CA LYS A 21 6.68 1.44 11.45
C LYS A 21 6.21 2.59 10.57
N ASN A 22 5.15 3.27 11.01
CA ASN A 22 4.69 4.48 10.34
C ASN A 22 5.67 5.62 10.65
N VAL A 23 6.50 5.96 9.68
CA VAL A 23 7.50 7.02 9.80
C VAL A 23 6.96 8.38 9.34
N GLY A 24 5.75 8.41 8.80
CA GLY A 24 5.03 9.63 8.46
C GLY A 24 5.37 10.21 7.11
N LYS A 25 6.58 10.02 6.61
CA LYS A 25 6.99 10.49 5.28
C LYS A 25 8.12 9.62 4.74
N GLY A 26 8.27 9.63 3.43
CA GLY A 26 9.33 8.89 2.77
C GLY A 26 9.48 9.29 1.32
N ILE A 27 10.38 8.62 0.63
CA ILE A 27 10.65 8.87 -0.78
C ILE A 27 10.38 7.59 -1.54
N LEU A 28 9.49 7.69 -2.52
CA LEU A 28 9.23 6.61 -3.47
C LEU A 28 10.15 6.80 -4.66
N ILE A 29 10.87 5.73 -5.02
CA ILE A 29 11.90 5.79 -6.05
C ILE A 29 11.52 4.85 -7.19
N LYS A 30 11.50 5.39 -8.40
CA LYS A 30 11.19 4.63 -9.62
C LYS A 30 12.09 3.40 -9.73
N GLY A 31 11.45 2.24 -9.95
CA GLY A 31 12.13 0.97 -10.09
C GLY A 31 12.65 0.37 -8.80
N LEU A 32 12.36 0.98 -7.64
CA LEU A 32 12.86 0.51 -6.36
C LEU A 32 11.74 0.29 -5.35
N GLY A 33 10.94 1.31 -5.06
CA GLY A 33 9.93 1.30 -4.03
C GLY A 33 10.16 2.40 -3.00
N LEU A 34 9.77 2.15 -1.75
CA LEU A 34 9.97 3.10 -0.67
C LEU A 34 11.40 2.98 -0.14
N ALA A 35 12.13 4.08 -0.20
CA ALA A 35 13.53 4.11 0.22
C ALA A 35 13.67 3.68 1.68
N GLY A 36 14.60 2.77 1.93
CA GLY A 36 14.88 2.24 3.28
C GLY A 36 14.00 1.06 3.69
N ASP A 37 13.01 0.68 2.88
CA ASP A 37 12.15 -0.45 3.19
C ASP A 37 12.78 -1.78 2.74
N SER A 38 12.46 -2.84 3.49
CA SER A 38 12.99 -4.19 3.22
C SER A 38 12.56 -4.78 1.88
N HIS A 39 11.43 -4.34 1.33
CA HIS A 39 10.94 -4.81 0.02
C HIS A 39 11.42 -3.97 -1.16
N ALA A 40 12.17 -2.89 -0.88
CA ALA A 40 12.73 -2.07 -1.94
C ALA A 40 13.62 -2.91 -2.86
N GLY A 41 13.41 -2.79 -4.16
CA GLY A 41 14.13 -3.59 -5.17
C GLY A 41 13.55 -4.97 -5.44
N SER A 42 12.48 -5.37 -4.75
CA SER A 42 11.78 -6.62 -5.03
C SER A 42 10.74 -6.44 -6.14
N GLU A 43 10.12 -7.54 -6.56
CA GLU A 43 9.03 -7.49 -7.55
C GLU A 43 7.82 -6.72 -7.03
N LYS A 44 7.62 -6.73 -5.72
CA LYS A 44 6.52 -6.01 -5.05
C LYS A 44 7.09 -4.78 -4.35
N GLU A 45 7.37 -3.76 -5.14
CA GLU A 45 8.08 -2.57 -4.67
C GLU A 45 7.35 -1.85 -3.54
N VAL A 46 6.03 -1.69 -3.67
CA VAL A 46 5.22 -0.95 -2.72
C VAL A 46 3.90 -1.68 -2.49
N SER A 47 3.53 -1.87 -1.23
CA SER A 47 2.23 -2.43 -0.87
C SER A 47 1.32 -1.36 -0.28
N LEU A 48 0.04 -1.42 -0.62
CA LEU A 48 -0.99 -0.50 -0.13
C LEU A 48 -2.11 -1.29 0.54
N LEU A 49 -2.62 -0.76 1.66
CA LEU A 49 -3.72 -1.36 2.39
C LEU A 49 -4.61 -0.23 2.93
N ALA A 50 -5.93 -0.40 2.82
CA ALA A 50 -6.87 0.59 3.34
C ALA A 50 -6.97 0.51 4.86
N ILE A 51 -7.02 1.67 5.51
CA ILE A 51 -7.25 1.72 6.97
C ILE A 51 -8.60 1.11 7.32
N GLU A 52 -9.57 1.20 6.43
CA GLU A 52 -10.89 0.60 6.62
C GLU A 52 -10.82 -0.91 6.80
N SER A 53 -9.89 -1.57 6.09
CA SER A 53 -9.67 -3.02 6.28
C SER A 53 -9.11 -3.33 7.65
N ILE A 54 -8.18 -2.51 8.13
CA ILE A 54 -7.61 -2.66 9.48
C ILE A 54 -8.69 -2.43 10.54
N GLN A 55 -9.47 -1.37 10.38
CA GLN A 55 -10.54 -1.03 11.32
C GLN A 55 -11.58 -2.14 11.40
N ARG A 56 -11.97 -2.70 10.27
CA ARG A 56 -12.94 -3.81 10.23
C ARG A 56 -12.42 -5.02 10.99
N LEU A 57 -11.17 -5.38 10.78
CA LEU A 57 -10.55 -6.50 11.46
C LEU A 57 -10.50 -6.27 12.97
N CYS A 58 -10.14 -5.07 13.41
CA CYS A 58 -10.12 -4.71 14.83
C CYS A 58 -11.53 -4.83 15.45
N GLN A 59 -12.55 -4.38 14.74
CA GLN A 59 -13.94 -4.49 15.22
C GLN A 59 -14.40 -5.94 15.32
N GLU A 60 -14.02 -6.77 14.36
CA GLU A 60 -14.46 -8.18 14.31
C GLU A 60 -13.73 -9.07 15.30
N THR A 61 -12.46 -8.76 15.59
CA THR A 61 -11.59 -9.66 16.39
C THR A 61 -11.21 -9.10 17.75
N GLY A 62 -11.37 -7.80 17.98
CA GLY A 62 -10.97 -7.17 19.24
C GLY A 62 -9.49 -6.86 19.33
N ILE A 63 -8.70 -7.16 18.31
CA ILE A 63 -7.26 -6.80 18.34
C ILE A 63 -7.10 -5.30 18.15
N SER A 64 -5.94 -4.79 18.61
CA SER A 64 -5.54 -3.41 18.35
C SER A 64 -4.47 -3.40 17.25
N ALA A 65 -4.67 -2.56 16.24
CA ALA A 65 -3.71 -2.45 15.15
C ALA A 65 -3.68 -1.00 14.64
N ARG A 66 -2.59 -0.64 13.99
CA ARG A 66 -2.35 0.69 13.45
C ARG A 66 -1.68 0.55 12.08
N PRO A 67 -1.52 1.66 11.33
CA PRO A 67 -0.79 1.60 10.06
C PRO A 67 0.59 0.95 10.21
N GLY A 68 0.90 0.05 9.29
CA GLY A 68 2.15 -0.71 9.26
C GLY A 68 2.09 -2.07 9.92
N CYS A 69 1.11 -2.34 10.78
CA CYS A 69 1.00 -3.62 11.49
C CYS A 69 0.88 -4.82 10.55
N PHE A 70 0.29 -4.64 9.38
CA PHE A 70 0.10 -5.73 8.41
C PHE A 70 1.17 -5.74 7.32
N ALA A 71 2.27 -5.05 7.57
CA ALA A 71 3.43 -4.96 6.69
C ALA A 71 3.17 -4.20 5.38
N GLU A 72 2.14 -3.36 5.35
CA GLU A 72 1.91 -2.47 4.22
C GLU A 72 2.83 -1.25 4.29
N ASN A 73 3.20 -0.74 3.12
CA ASN A 73 4.01 0.48 3.01
C ASN A 73 3.13 1.73 3.13
N ILE A 74 2.04 1.77 2.39
CA ILE A 74 1.15 2.93 2.37
C ILE A 74 -0.21 2.49 2.89
N THR A 75 -0.66 3.14 3.96
CA THR A 75 -2.01 2.95 4.48
C THR A 75 -2.87 4.08 3.97
N THR A 76 -4.00 3.75 3.36
CA THR A 76 -4.89 4.73 2.72
C THR A 76 -6.22 4.83 3.45
N GLU A 77 -6.95 5.91 3.16
CA GLU A 77 -8.31 6.13 3.65
C GLU A 77 -9.17 6.68 2.53
N GLY A 78 -10.38 6.16 2.41
CA GLY A 78 -11.39 6.72 1.52
C GLY A 78 -11.30 6.28 0.05
N ILE A 79 -10.44 5.33 -0.27
CA ILE A 79 -10.32 4.79 -1.63
C ILE A 79 -10.43 3.27 -1.59
N ASP A 80 -11.25 2.71 -2.46
CA ASP A 80 -11.42 1.26 -2.57
C ASP A 80 -10.33 0.66 -3.45
N LEU A 81 -9.24 0.24 -2.80
CA LEU A 81 -8.04 -0.21 -3.51
C LEU A 81 -8.28 -1.45 -4.35
N THR A 82 -9.02 -2.43 -3.82
CA THR A 82 -9.17 -3.72 -4.51
C THR A 82 -10.08 -3.65 -5.73
N SER A 83 -10.81 -2.56 -5.91
CA SER A 83 -11.62 -2.32 -7.10
C SER A 83 -10.82 -1.74 -8.26
N LEU A 84 -9.57 -1.35 -8.04
CA LEU A 84 -8.74 -0.74 -9.06
C LEU A 84 -8.22 -1.80 -10.04
N PRO A 85 -8.41 -1.62 -11.35
CA PRO A 85 -7.85 -2.56 -12.32
C PRO A 85 -6.32 -2.57 -12.29
N ILE A 86 -5.74 -3.72 -12.59
CA ILE A 86 -4.29 -3.83 -12.81
C ILE A 86 -3.94 -2.90 -13.98
N GLY A 87 -2.85 -2.17 -13.82
CA GLY A 87 -2.43 -1.13 -14.77
C GLY A 87 -2.93 0.27 -14.43
N SER A 88 -3.81 0.40 -13.42
CA SER A 88 -4.24 1.72 -12.95
C SER A 88 -3.05 2.52 -12.44
N LYS A 89 -3.03 3.81 -12.78
CA LYS A 89 -2.01 4.74 -12.31
C LYS A 89 -2.57 5.61 -11.19
N LEU A 90 -1.78 5.80 -10.16
CA LEU A 90 -2.14 6.57 -8.97
C LEU A 90 -1.16 7.69 -8.78
N GLN A 91 -1.66 8.91 -8.52
CA GLN A 91 -0.84 9.98 -7.99
C GLN A 91 -0.86 9.83 -6.46
N ALA A 92 0.30 9.64 -5.87
CA ALA A 92 0.45 9.49 -4.42
C ALA A 92 1.48 10.51 -3.94
N GLY A 93 0.99 11.59 -3.32
CA GLY A 93 1.87 12.72 -3.04
C GLY A 93 2.51 13.25 -4.32
N GLU A 94 3.83 13.33 -4.35
CA GLU A 94 4.58 13.76 -5.52
C GLU A 94 4.96 12.61 -6.46
N ALA A 95 4.70 11.36 -6.06
CA ALA A 95 5.06 10.17 -6.82
C ALA A 95 3.88 9.63 -7.62
N GLN A 96 4.18 8.78 -8.60
CA GLN A 96 3.17 8.02 -9.33
C GLN A 96 3.43 6.53 -9.20
N LEU A 97 2.35 5.80 -8.97
CA LEU A 97 2.36 4.35 -8.81
C LEU A 97 1.53 3.70 -9.90
N MET A 98 1.84 2.45 -10.20
CA MET A 98 1.00 1.62 -11.08
C MET A 98 0.64 0.33 -10.37
N VAL A 99 -0.64 -0.01 -10.34
CA VAL A 99 -1.13 -1.27 -9.75
C VAL A 99 -0.66 -2.43 -10.61
N ILE A 100 0.07 -3.37 -10.01
CA ILE A 100 0.58 -4.55 -10.71
C ILE A 100 -0.03 -5.86 -10.21
N GLN A 101 -0.62 -5.84 -9.00
CA GLN A 101 -1.20 -7.05 -8.42
C GLN A 101 -2.24 -6.67 -7.38
N ILE A 102 -3.35 -7.39 -7.37
CA ILE A 102 -4.40 -7.25 -6.36
C ILE A 102 -4.36 -8.49 -5.50
N GLY A 103 -4.04 -8.31 -4.20
CA GLY A 103 -3.91 -9.42 -3.27
C GLY A 103 -2.74 -10.33 -3.57
N LYS A 104 -2.70 -11.44 -2.86
CA LYS A 104 -1.72 -12.52 -3.06
C LYS A 104 -2.45 -13.83 -3.15
N ASP A 105 -1.90 -14.77 -3.91
CA ASP A 105 -2.36 -16.15 -3.94
C ASP A 105 -2.17 -16.76 -2.54
N PRO A 106 -3.24 -17.22 -1.88
CA PRO A 106 -3.14 -17.83 -0.55
C PRO A 106 -2.34 -19.14 -0.53
N SER A 107 -2.08 -19.74 -1.70
CA SER A 107 -1.25 -20.96 -1.79
C SER A 107 0.24 -20.66 -1.71
N GLN A 108 0.65 -19.41 -1.80
CA GLN A 108 2.06 -19.02 -1.68
C GLN A 108 2.57 -19.31 -0.27
N PRO A 109 3.80 -19.85 -0.14
CA PRO A 109 4.34 -20.16 1.17
C PRO A 109 4.53 -18.89 1.97
N HIS A 110 4.22 -18.99 3.19
CA HIS A 110 4.28 -18.07 4.24
C HIS A 110 3.82 -16.71 3.91
N THR A 111 3.38 -16.15 4.87
CA THR A 111 3.10 -14.75 4.88
C THR A 111 3.34 -14.23 6.26
N TYR A 112 3.72 -12.99 6.31
CA TYR A 112 3.75 -12.25 7.56
C TYR A 112 2.34 -12.20 8.15
N SER A 113 2.21 -12.42 9.44
CA SER A 113 0.95 -12.22 10.16
C SER A 113 1.17 -11.35 11.38
N TYR A 114 0.16 -10.57 11.73
CA TYR A 114 0.14 -9.75 12.93
C TYR A 114 -0.90 -10.32 13.89
N GLN A 115 -0.46 -10.79 15.07
CA GLN A 115 -1.32 -11.45 16.06
C GLN A 115 -2.20 -12.55 15.47
N GLY A 116 -1.65 -13.32 14.54
CA GLY A 116 -2.36 -14.42 13.88
C GLY A 116 -3.20 -14.03 12.68
N TYR A 117 -3.25 -12.75 12.32
CA TYR A 117 -4.06 -12.28 11.20
C TYR A 117 -3.19 -11.75 10.06
N SER A 118 -3.67 -11.98 8.84
CA SER A 118 -2.97 -11.55 7.64
C SER A 118 -4.01 -11.07 6.62
N ILE A 119 -4.17 -9.76 6.48
CA ILE A 119 -5.17 -9.17 5.58
C ILE A 119 -4.58 -8.60 4.31
N LEU A 120 -3.29 -8.28 4.29
CA LEU A 120 -2.64 -7.75 3.08
C LEU A 120 -2.80 -8.69 1.87
N PRO A 121 -2.66 -10.02 2.01
CA PRO A 121 -2.86 -10.90 0.86
C PRO A 121 -4.27 -10.91 0.30
N ARG A 122 -5.28 -10.56 1.09
CA ARG A 122 -6.67 -10.57 0.63
C ARG A 122 -7.18 -9.19 0.22
N GLU A 123 -6.75 -8.15 0.93
CA GLU A 123 -7.34 -6.82 0.79
C GLU A 123 -6.32 -5.76 0.36
N GLY A 124 -5.05 -6.12 0.24
CA GLY A 124 -4.01 -5.19 -0.20
C GLY A 124 -3.80 -5.21 -1.71
N ILE A 125 -3.11 -4.20 -2.19
CA ILE A 125 -2.63 -4.17 -3.56
C ILE A 125 -1.14 -3.90 -3.58
N PHE A 126 -0.51 -4.27 -4.68
CA PHE A 126 0.93 -4.06 -4.88
C PHE A 126 1.13 -3.20 -6.12
N CYS A 127 2.05 -2.25 -5.99
CA CYS A 127 2.32 -1.28 -7.04
C CYS A 127 3.82 -1.24 -7.32
N LYS A 128 4.15 -0.72 -8.50
CA LYS A 128 5.50 -0.26 -8.78
C LYS A 128 5.50 1.26 -8.86
N VAL A 129 6.64 1.85 -8.56
CA VAL A 129 6.83 3.30 -8.67
C VAL A 129 7.20 3.62 -10.12
N ILE A 130 6.39 4.44 -10.79
CA ILE A 130 6.66 4.85 -12.16
C ILE A 130 7.19 6.28 -12.26
N GLU A 131 6.96 7.11 -11.23
CA GLU A 131 7.54 8.43 -11.08
C GLU A 131 7.97 8.60 -9.63
N SER A 132 9.24 8.94 -9.42
CA SER A 132 9.77 9.19 -8.08
C SER A 132 9.19 10.45 -7.45
N GLY A 133 9.06 10.46 -6.14
CA GLY A 133 8.60 11.64 -5.42
C GLY A 133 8.45 11.38 -3.92
N GLU A 134 8.29 12.47 -3.18
CA GLU A 134 8.05 12.41 -1.74
C GLU A 134 6.58 12.05 -1.48
N ILE A 135 6.35 11.25 -0.45
CA ILE A 135 5.02 10.91 0.06
C ILE A 135 5.00 11.12 1.57
N LYS A 136 3.89 11.66 2.08
CA LYS A 136 3.72 11.86 3.52
C LYS A 136 2.28 11.68 3.94
N VAL A 137 2.08 11.41 5.21
CA VAL A 137 0.73 11.35 5.81
C VAL A 137 0.01 12.68 5.57
N GLY A 138 -1.22 12.61 5.13
CA GLY A 138 -2.02 13.76 4.75
C GLY A 138 -2.06 14.03 3.25
N ASP A 139 -1.14 13.43 2.49
CA ASP A 139 -1.16 13.57 1.04
C ASP A 139 -2.38 12.90 0.44
N SER A 140 -2.81 13.39 -0.72
CA SER A 140 -3.84 12.75 -1.51
C SER A 140 -3.28 11.56 -2.26
N ILE A 141 -4.13 10.54 -2.45
CA ILE A 141 -3.89 9.46 -3.39
C ILE A 141 -5.06 9.44 -4.37
N THR A 142 -4.79 9.57 -5.65
CA THR A 142 -5.82 9.80 -6.66
C THR A 142 -5.58 8.92 -7.88
N VAL A 143 -6.63 8.28 -8.37
CA VAL A 143 -6.57 7.50 -9.62
C VAL A 143 -6.47 8.47 -10.79
N LEU A 144 -5.42 8.31 -11.59
CA LEU A 144 -5.21 9.12 -12.77
C LEU A 144 -6.08 8.59 -13.91
N ARG A 145 -6.70 9.50 -14.64
CA ARG A 145 -7.52 9.14 -15.81
C ARG A 145 -6.60 8.84 -16.97
N THR A 146 -6.92 7.76 -17.69
CA THR A 146 -6.32 7.50 -18.99
C THR A 146 -7.12 8.20 -20.07
N CYS A 147 -6.41 8.86 -20.98
CA CYS A 147 -7.03 9.43 -22.16
C CYS A 147 -7.45 8.28 -23.09
N LYS A 148 -8.73 8.24 -23.45
CA LYS A 148 -9.19 7.30 -24.47
C LYS A 148 -9.06 7.95 -25.84
N VAL A 149 -8.21 7.36 -26.66
CA VAL A 149 -8.14 7.74 -28.07
C VAL A 149 -9.19 6.93 -28.80
N ILE A 150 -10.12 7.63 -29.44
CA ILE A 150 -11.18 7.00 -30.18
C ILE A 150 -10.78 6.90 -31.66
#